data_857519d7c8d3531f894510822916f3ba
#
_entry.id   857519d7c8d3531f894510822916f3ba
#
_cell.length_a   1.000
_cell.length_b   1.000
_cell.length_c   1.000
_cell.angle_alpha   90.00
_cell.angle_beta   90.00
_cell.angle_gamma   90.00
#
_symmetry.space_group_name_H-M   'P 1'
#
loop_
_entity.id
_entity.type
_entity.pdbx_description
1 polymer ?
#
loop_
_entity_poly.entity_id
_entity_poly.type
_entity_poly.pdbx_seq_one_letter_code
_entity_poly.pdbx_strand_id
1 'polypeptide(L)' 'MNKVELLDTVALTVDRPDHGLVAGQVGTVVETLAQGVFEVEFCDDQGRAYASMAVPATQLITLRFSAAQAA' A
#
# COMPACT_ATOMS: atom_id res chain seq x y z
N MET A 1 8.82 12.32 -5.25
CA MET A 1 8.61 11.93 -3.84
C MET A 1 7.33 11.14 -3.73
N ASN A 2 7.37 10.05 -2.97
CA ASN A 2 6.22 9.16 -2.84
C ASN A 2 5.33 9.64 -1.71
N LYS A 3 4.23 10.30 -2.05
CA LYS A 3 3.27 10.77 -1.04
C LYS A 3 2.08 9.83 -1.02
N VAL A 4 1.92 9.15 0.11
CA VAL A 4 0.84 8.19 0.29
C VAL A 4 -0.38 8.90 0.87
N GLU A 5 -1.56 8.63 0.29
CA GLU A 5 -2.80 9.25 0.71
C GLU A 5 -3.88 8.19 0.91
N LEU A 6 -4.93 8.58 1.64
CA LEU A 6 -6.08 7.72 1.88
C LEU A 6 -6.67 7.24 0.55
N LEU A 7 -7.00 5.96 0.49
CA LEU A 7 -7.57 5.26 -0.65
C LEU A 7 -6.60 5.01 -1.81
N ASP A 8 -5.33 5.39 -1.65
CA ASP A 8 -4.33 5.03 -2.65
C ASP A 8 -4.17 3.52 -2.76
N THR A 9 -3.92 3.05 -3.98
CA THR A 9 -3.44 1.69 -4.21
C THR A 9 -1.93 1.72 -4.06
N VAL A 10 -1.41 0.83 -3.22
CA VAL A 10 0.01 0.81 -2.86
C VAL A 10 0.56 -0.60 -2.96
N ALA A 11 1.89 -0.71 -3.00
CA ALA A 11 2.58 -1.98 -2.89
C ALA A 11 3.64 -1.88 -1.81
N LEU A 12 3.89 -2.99 -1.12
CA LEU A 12 5.01 -3.10 -0.20
C LEU A 12 6.32 -3.03 -0.97
N THR A 13 7.29 -2.31 -0.43
CA THR A 13 8.64 -2.24 -1.01
C THR A 13 9.62 -3.15 -0.26
N VAL A 14 9.19 -3.74 0.85
CA VAL A 14 10.02 -4.62 1.69
C VAL A 14 9.21 -5.83 2.08
N ASP A 15 9.91 -6.90 2.46
CA ASP A 15 9.24 -8.08 3.03
C ASP A 15 8.82 -7.78 4.46
N ARG A 16 7.67 -8.33 4.84
CA ARG A 16 7.16 -8.26 6.22
C ARG A 16 6.82 -9.68 6.68
N PRO A 17 7.86 -10.47 6.99
CA PRO A 17 7.66 -11.88 7.37
C PRO A 17 6.86 -12.06 8.65
N ASP A 18 6.86 -11.05 9.53
CA ASP A 18 6.04 -11.04 10.75
C ASP A 18 4.54 -11.11 10.43
N HIS A 19 4.14 -10.72 9.23
CA HIS A 19 2.74 -10.77 8.79
C HIS A 19 2.55 -11.70 7.59
N GLY A 20 3.60 -12.42 7.19
CA GLY A 20 3.52 -13.32 6.05
C GLY A 20 3.43 -12.60 4.70
N LEU A 21 3.91 -11.37 4.62
CA LEU A 21 3.83 -10.56 3.42
C LEU A 21 5.21 -10.34 2.83
N VAL A 22 5.25 -10.20 1.51
CA VAL A 22 6.51 -9.96 0.78
C VAL A 22 6.39 -8.70 -0.06
N ALA A 23 7.55 -8.13 -0.41
CA ALA A 23 7.62 -6.97 -1.28
C ALA A 23 6.85 -7.23 -2.58
N GLY A 24 6.15 -6.22 -3.05
CA GLY A 24 5.34 -6.32 -4.27
C GLY A 24 3.87 -6.63 -4.00
N GLN A 25 3.49 -7.05 -2.80
CA GLN A 25 2.07 -7.28 -2.52
C GLN A 25 1.32 -5.97 -2.45
N VAL A 26 0.10 -5.98 -3.02
CA VAL A 26 -0.68 -4.79 -3.31
C VAL A 26 -1.84 -4.66 -2.32
N GLY A 27 -2.08 -3.44 -1.87
CA GLY A 27 -3.20 -3.15 -0.98
C GLY A 27 -3.73 -1.76 -1.20
N THR A 28 -4.70 -1.39 -0.36
CA THR A 28 -5.33 -0.07 -0.37
C THR A 28 -5.15 0.58 0.99
N VAL A 29 -4.82 1.86 0.98
CA VAL A 29 -4.72 2.65 2.21
C VAL A 29 -6.14 2.93 2.69
N VAL A 30 -6.51 2.38 3.85
CA VAL A 30 -7.87 2.50 4.36
C VAL A 30 -7.97 3.45 5.55
N GLU A 31 -6.84 3.81 6.16
CA GLU A 31 -6.86 4.73 7.29
C GLU A 31 -5.49 5.36 7.48
N THR A 32 -5.47 6.63 7.88
CA THR A 32 -4.24 7.30 8.33
C THR A 32 -4.18 7.16 9.85
N LEU A 33 -3.18 6.43 10.35
CA LEU A 33 -3.07 6.13 11.78
C LEU A 33 -2.27 7.18 12.52
N ALA A 34 -1.20 7.66 11.87
CA ALA A 34 -0.32 8.68 12.42
C ALA A 34 0.40 9.34 11.26
N GLN A 35 1.17 10.38 11.54
CA GLN A 35 1.95 11.02 10.48
C GLN A 35 2.90 9.98 9.87
N GLY A 36 2.74 9.72 8.58
CA GLY A 36 3.57 8.79 7.85
C GLY A 36 3.31 7.31 8.12
N VAL A 37 2.21 6.97 8.81
CA VAL A 37 1.84 5.58 9.08
C VAL A 37 0.40 5.34 8.68
N PHE A 38 0.17 4.29 7.92
CA PHE A 38 -1.13 4.01 7.33
C PHE A 38 -1.56 2.58 7.59
N GLU A 39 -2.87 2.41 7.78
CA GLU A 39 -3.46 1.08 7.76
C GLU A 39 -3.67 0.69 6.31
N VAL A 40 -3.10 -0.44 5.90
CA VAL A 40 -3.19 -0.94 4.53
C VAL A 40 -3.91 -2.28 4.55
N GLU A 41 -4.95 -2.39 3.72
CA GLU A 41 -5.70 -3.62 3.55
C GLU A 41 -5.22 -4.27 2.25
N PHE A 42 -4.65 -5.47 2.38
CA PHE A 42 -4.10 -6.21 1.23
C PHE A 42 -5.17 -7.13 0.68
N CYS A 43 -5.39 -7.04 -0.63
CA CYS A 43 -6.46 -7.76 -1.31
C CYS A 43 -5.91 -8.62 -2.43
N ASP A 44 -6.61 -9.74 -2.71
CA ASP A 44 -6.26 -10.58 -3.85
C ASP A 44 -6.80 -9.96 -5.14
N ASP A 45 -6.60 -10.66 -6.27
CA ASP A 45 -7.01 -10.16 -7.58
C ASP A 45 -8.53 -10.14 -7.77
N GLN A 46 -9.28 -10.69 -6.81
CA GLN A 46 -10.73 -10.64 -6.81
C GLN A 46 -11.27 -9.64 -5.79
N GLY A 47 -10.39 -8.84 -5.20
CA GLY A 47 -10.77 -7.80 -4.27
C GLY A 47 -11.04 -8.28 -2.85
N ARG A 48 -10.72 -9.53 -2.52
CA ARG A 48 -10.92 -10.04 -1.17
C ARG A 48 -9.71 -9.73 -0.30
N ALA A 49 -9.95 -9.15 0.87
CA ALA A 49 -8.89 -8.85 1.81
C ALA A 49 -8.36 -10.12 2.45
N TYR A 50 -7.02 -10.24 2.53
CA TYR A 50 -6.39 -11.39 3.20
C TYR A 50 -5.48 -10.95 4.33
N ALA A 51 -5.18 -9.66 4.45
CA ALA A 51 -4.36 -9.13 5.54
C ALA A 51 -4.61 -7.63 5.69
N SER A 52 -4.40 -7.13 6.89
CA SER A 52 -4.49 -5.69 7.16
C SER A 52 -3.46 -5.38 8.24
N MET A 53 -2.67 -4.31 8.04
CA MET A 53 -1.66 -3.94 9.02
C MET A 53 -1.23 -2.50 8.86
N ALA A 54 -0.64 -1.96 9.92
CA ALA A 54 -0.02 -0.63 9.89
C ALA A 54 1.31 -0.69 9.15
N VAL A 55 1.51 0.21 8.19
CA VAL A 55 2.73 0.25 7.38
C VAL A 55 3.21 1.69 7.29
N PRO A 56 4.49 1.96 7.59
CA PRO A 56 5.03 3.29 7.37
C PRO A 56 5.16 3.60 5.88
N ALA A 57 4.97 4.88 5.54
CA ALA A 57 5.02 5.32 4.15
C ALA A 57 6.34 4.95 3.46
N THR A 58 7.43 4.86 4.23
CA THR A 58 8.74 4.50 3.70
C THR A 58 8.81 3.08 3.16
N GLN A 59 7.81 2.25 3.48
CA GLN A 59 7.75 0.87 3.03
C GLN A 59 6.67 0.67 1.97
N LEU A 60 6.13 1.76 1.42
CA LEU A 60 5.06 1.73 0.44
C LEU A 60 5.44 2.51 -0.81
N ILE A 61 4.94 2.06 -1.93
CA ILE A 61 4.97 2.84 -3.17
C ILE A 61 3.54 2.94 -3.69
N THR A 62 3.15 4.15 -4.06
CA THR A 62 1.83 4.39 -4.66
C THR A 62 1.86 3.94 -6.12
N LEU A 63 0.88 3.14 -6.50
CA LEU A 63 0.75 2.64 -7.86
C LEU A 63 -0.10 3.59 -8.69
N ARG A 64 0.23 3.69 -9.96
CA ARG A 64 -0.48 4.56 -10.88
C ARG A 64 -0.94 3.76 -12.07
N PHE A 65 -2.19 4.00 -12.48
CA PHE A 65 -2.85 3.22 -13.51
C PHE A 65 -2.95 3.97 -14.84
N SER A 66 -2.39 5.17 -14.91
CA SER A 66 -2.38 5.97 -16.12
C SER A 66 -1.09 6.75 -16.19
N ALA A 67 -0.79 7.32 -17.36
CA ALA A 67 0.38 8.17 -17.52
C ALA A 67 0.25 9.37 -16.58
N ALA A 68 1.35 9.70 -15.89
CA ALA A 68 1.36 10.85 -14.99
C ALA A 68 1.29 12.16 -15.75
N GLN A 69 1.66 12.14 -17.03
CA GLN A 69 1.70 13.33 -17.85
C GLN A 69 1.30 12.99 -19.28
N ALA A 70 0.35 13.74 -19.81
CA ALA A 70 -0.06 13.61 -21.20
C ALA A 70 1.01 14.16 -22.11
N ALA A 71 1.24 13.50 -23.22
CA ALA A 71 2.18 13.94 -24.22
C ALA A 71 1.66 15.20 -24.95
#